data_34dae27e4fc1c346772e26a344a9bdc9
#
_entry.id   34dae27e4fc1c346772e26a344a9bdc9
#
_cell.length_a   1.000
_cell.length_b   1.000
_cell.length_c   1.000
_cell.angle_alpha   90.00
_cell.angle_beta   90.00
_cell.angle_gamma   90.00
#
_symmetry.space_group_name_H-M   'P 1'
#
loop_
_entity.id
_entity.type
_entity.pdbx_description
1 polymer ?
#
loop_
_entity_poly.entity_id
_entity_poly.type
_entity_poly.pdbx_seq_one_letter_code
_entity_poly.pdbx_strand_id
1 'polypeptide(L)'
;QGNNTLLSFSPANLKNMDIKTLAKPDSDSRQSEAQALLKAAYRQVFGNAHLFEGELSVSAESLFINGNLTVQGLINALALSDSYRRLFFDANGPYRFVELNFKHLLGRAPRNQSELSKHVQLLATEGYEAEINSYIYGAEYLEVFGFDTVPYDRGLASQKGESNLTYNRTRALTSGFASFDGDGQSQLLVSLATRSAPGGSQKTPGPGGRNNQRYAIRWT
;
A
#
# COMPACT_ATOMS: atom_id res chain seq x y z
N GLN A 1 -36.16 -19.31 41.15
CA GLN A 1 -35.89 -20.66 40.61
C GLN A 1 -35.46 -20.48 39.17
N GLY A 2 -34.15 -20.45 38.90
CA GLY A 2 -33.59 -20.33 37.56
C GLY A 2 -33.20 -21.71 37.03
N ASN A 3 -33.86 -22.11 35.94
CA ASN A 3 -33.51 -23.35 35.24
C ASN A 3 -32.27 -23.13 34.39
N ASN A 4 -31.14 -23.62 34.87
CA ASN A 4 -29.88 -23.71 34.15
C ASN A 4 -29.94 -25.00 33.29
N THR A 5 -30.35 -24.89 32.02
CA THR A 5 -30.34 -26.01 31.09
C THR A 5 -28.94 -26.12 30.50
N LEU A 6 -28.10 -26.94 31.12
CA LEU A 6 -26.81 -27.37 30.53
C LEU A 6 -27.14 -28.22 29.30
N LEU A 7 -26.81 -27.70 28.13
CA LEU A 7 -26.78 -28.47 26.88
C LEU A 7 -25.72 -29.56 27.00
N SER A 8 -26.15 -30.78 27.27
CA SER A 8 -25.28 -31.95 27.26
C SER A 8 -24.88 -32.26 25.80
N PHE A 9 -23.63 -32.08 25.48
CA PHE A 9 -23.04 -32.54 24.23
C PHE A 9 -22.96 -34.08 24.32
N SER A 10 -23.83 -34.78 23.60
CA SER A 10 -23.76 -36.23 23.45
C SER A 10 -22.70 -36.60 22.39
N PRO A 11 -21.79 -37.55 22.67
CA PRO A 11 -20.78 -37.99 21.71
C PRO A 11 -21.35 -38.65 20.45
N ALA A 12 -22.63 -38.95 20.41
CA ALA A 12 -23.31 -39.54 19.26
C ALA A 12 -23.50 -38.58 18.07
N ASN A 13 -23.41 -37.25 18.27
CA ASN A 13 -23.55 -36.27 17.20
C ASN A 13 -22.27 -35.96 16.43
N LEU A 14 -21.11 -36.50 16.86
CA LEU A 14 -19.82 -36.33 16.19
C LEU A 14 -19.59 -37.32 15.05
N LYS A 15 -20.44 -38.35 14.91
CA LYS A 15 -20.25 -39.39 13.88
C LYS A 15 -20.87 -39.07 12.51
N ASN A 16 -21.63 -37.99 12.38
CA ASN A 16 -22.27 -37.57 11.13
C ASN A 16 -21.86 -36.19 10.63
N MET A 17 -20.79 -35.63 11.16
CA MET A 17 -20.13 -34.55 10.44
C MET A 17 -19.29 -35.21 9.33
N ASP A 18 -19.83 -35.16 8.14
CA ASP A 18 -19.12 -35.54 6.92
C ASP A 18 -17.83 -34.74 6.85
N ILE A 19 -16.70 -35.40 7.14
CA ILE A 19 -15.32 -34.89 6.96
C ILE A 19 -15.05 -34.51 5.50
N LYS A 20 -15.97 -34.81 4.59
CA LYS A 20 -15.94 -34.34 3.19
C LYS A 20 -16.18 -32.86 2.99
N THR A 21 -16.66 -32.11 4.01
CA THR A 21 -16.92 -30.67 3.89
C THR A 21 -15.71 -29.81 4.31
N LEU A 22 -14.62 -30.43 4.77
CA LEU A 22 -13.30 -29.83 4.81
C LEU A 22 -12.52 -30.24 3.55
N ALA A 23 -13.14 -30.03 2.39
CA ALA A 23 -12.42 -30.18 1.12
C ALA A 23 -11.23 -29.24 1.17
N LYS A 24 -10.03 -29.82 1.26
CA LYS A 24 -8.77 -29.13 0.97
C LYS A 24 -9.03 -28.36 -0.32
N PRO A 25 -8.88 -27.03 -0.35
CA PRO A 25 -9.12 -26.28 -1.59
C PRO A 25 -8.33 -26.93 -2.68
N ASP A 26 -9.00 -27.19 -3.81
CA ASP A 26 -8.41 -27.83 -4.98
C ASP A 26 -7.13 -27.08 -5.37
N SER A 27 -6.11 -27.79 -5.85
CA SER A 27 -4.84 -27.17 -6.25
C SER A 27 -5.05 -26.00 -7.19
N ASP A 28 -6.03 -26.11 -8.09
CA ASP A 28 -6.37 -25.10 -9.06
C ASP A 28 -7.02 -23.86 -8.41
N SER A 29 -7.84 -24.04 -7.38
CA SER A 29 -8.45 -22.91 -6.66
C SER A 29 -7.39 -22.14 -5.86
N ARG A 30 -6.45 -22.80 -5.22
CA ARG A 30 -5.32 -22.16 -4.52
C ARG A 30 -4.40 -21.38 -5.45
N GLN A 31 -4.12 -21.96 -6.60
CA GLN A 31 -3.26 -21.31 -7.60
C GLN A 31 -3.96 -20.07 -8.18
N SER A 32 -5.25 -20.17 -8.46
CA SER A 32 -6.07 -19.03 -8.91
C SER A 32 -6.13 -17.91 -7.88
N GLU A 33 -6.31 -18.25 -6.59
CA GLU A 33 -6.30 -17.30 -5.49
C GLU A 33 -4.93 -16.63 -5.32
N ALA A 34 -3.85 -17.41 -5.36
CA ALA A 34 -2.49 -16.87 -5.29
C ALA A 34 -2.18 -15.91 -6.45
N GLN A 35 -2.64 -16.21 -7.66
CA GLN A 35 -2.50 -15.33 -8.82
C GLN A 35 -3.30 -14.03 -8.65
N ALA A 36 -4.51 -14.11 -8.09
CA ALA A 36 -5.32 -12.92 -7.80
C ALA A 36 -4.66 -12.02 -6.76
N LEU A 37 -4.12 -12.60 -5.68
CA LEU A 37 -3.37 -11.88 -4.66
C LEU A 37 -2.08 -11.27 -5.22
N LEU A 38 -1.36 -12.00 -6.06
CA LEU A 38 -0.16 -11.52 -6.75
C LEU A 38 -0.47 -10.28 -7.59
N LYS A 39 -1.51 -10.35 -8.42
CA LYS A 39 -1.97 -9.22 -9.23
C LYS A 39 -2.38 -8.02 -8.37
N ALA A 40 -3.06 -8.27 -7.25
CA ALA A 40 -3.44 -7.21 -6.31
C ALA A 40 -2.21 -6.58 -5.66
N ALA A 41 -1.20 -7.38 -5.26
CA ALA A 41 0.06 -6.92 -4.68
C ALA A 41 0.83 -6.01 -5.66
N TYR A 42 1.00 -6.44 -6.90
CA TYR A 42 1.63 -5.60 -7.93
C TYR A 42 0.89 -4.29 -8.14
N ARG A 43 -0.44 -4.35 -8.26
CA ARG A 43 -1.26 -3.15 -8.43
C ARG A 43 -1.15 -2.19 -7.25
N GLN A 44 -1.07 -2.70 -6.02
CA GLN A 44 -0.93 -1.87 -4.83
C GLN A 44 0.46 -1.25 -4.72
N VAL A 45 1.51 -2.03 -4.95
CA VAL A 45 2.90 -1.59 -4.78
C VAL A 45 3.36 -0.69 -5.92
N PHE A 46 3.02 -1.03 -7.16
CA PHE A 46 3.47 -0.28 -8.34
C PHE A 46 2.42 0.65 -8.94
N GLY A 47 1.17 0.56 -8.50
CA GLY A 47 0.08 1.38 -9.02
C GLY A 47 -0.16 1.13 -10.51
N ASN A 48 -0.13 2.20 -11.30
CA ASN A 48 -0.30 2.16 -12.76
C ASN A 48 1.03 2.07 -13.52
N ALA A 49 2.14 1.75 -12.87
CA ALA A 49 3.42 1.59 -13.54
C ALA A 49 3.35 0.42 -14.54
N HIS A 50 3.82 0.67 -15.75
CA HIS A 50 4.01 -0.38 -16.73
C HIS A 50 5.32 -1.11 -16.41
N LEU A 51 5.19 -2.34 -15.94
CA LEU A 51 6.34 -3.22 -15.70
C LEU A 51 6.52 -4.13 -16.91
N PHE A 52 7.76 -4.24 -17.39
CA PHE A 52 8.13 -5.23 -18.39
C PHE A 52 8.28 -6.60 -17.71
N GLU A 53 8.09 -7.68 -18.48
CA GLU A 53 8.23 -9.05 -17.95
C GLU A 53 9.57 -9.30 -17.22
N GLY A 54 10.65 -8.71 -17.71
CA GLY A 54 11.97 -8.80 -17.07
C GLY A 54 12.11 -7.99 -15.77
N GLU A 55 11.14 -7.17 -15.42
CA GLU A 55 11.10 -6.38 -14.19
C GLU A 55 10.27 -7.05 -13.09
N LEU A 56 9.59 -8.14 -13.42
CA LEU A 56 8.82 -8.92 -12.46
C LEU A 56 9.76 -9.72 -11.54
N SER A 57 9.39 -9.82 -10.29
CA SER A 57 10.17 -10.58 -9.30
C SER A 57 9.82 -12.07 -9.38
N VAL A 58 10.26 -12.75 -10.45
CA VAL A 58 9.93 -14.17 -10.73
C VAL A 58 10.24 -15.08 -9.55
N SER A 59 11.32 -14.82 -8.82
CA SER A 59 11.69 -15.60 -7.63
C SER A 59 10.69 -15.42 -6.48
N ALA A 60 10.29 -14.18 -6.19
CA ALA A 60 9.30 -13.90 -5.15
C ALA A 60 7.92 -14.45 -5.52
N GLU A 61 7.52 -14.33 -6.81
CA GLU A 61 6.28 -14.90 -7.32
C GLU A 61 6.23 -16.42 -7.15
N SER A 62 7.31 -17.11 -7.56
CA SER A 62 7.40 -18.56 -7.43
C SER A 62 7.33 -19.01 -5.97
N LEU A 63 8.03 -18.33 -5.07
CA LEU A 63 7.98 -18.61 -3.63
C LEU A 63 6.57 -18.39 -3.07
N PHE A 64 5.89 -17.35 -3.49
CA PHE A 64 4.53 -17.03 -3.05
C PHE A 64 3.51 -18.05 -3.56
N ILE A 65 3.53 -18.36 -4.85
CA ILE A 65 2.61 -19.35 -5.46
C ILE A 65 2.81 -20.74 -4.82
N ASN A 66 4.04 -21.10 -4.48
CA ASN A 66 4.36 -22.37 -3.81
C ASN A 66 4.04 -22.36 -2.30
N GLY A 67 3.53 -21.24 -1.75
CA GLY A 67 3.20 -21.12 -0.33
C GLY A 67 4.40 -21.00 0.61
N ASN A 68 5.59 -20.70 0.07
CA ASN A 68 6.82 -20.49 0.84
C ASN A 68 7.05 -19.04 1.25
N LEU A 69 6.16 -18.14 0.87
CA LEU A 69 6.22 -16.72 1.19
C LEU A 69 4.82 -16.22 1.59
N THR A 70 4.73 -15.45 2.66
CA THR A 70 3.49 -14.78 3.05
C THR A 70 3.20 -13.58 2.15
N VAL A 71 1.98 -13.02 2.21
CA VAL A 71 1.66 -11.76 1.50
C VAL A 71 2.57 -10.64 1.98
N GLN A 72 2.80 -10.52 3.29
CA GLN A 72 3.73 -9.52 3.85
C GLN A 72 5.14 -9.68 3.24
N GLY A 73 5.65 -10.91 3.18
CA GLY A 73 6.95 -11.21 2.58
C GLY A 73 7.00 -10.88 1.09
N LEU A 74 5.91 -11.14 0.36
CA LEU A 74 5.78 -10.74 -1.04
C LEU A 74 5.84 -9.22 -1.21
N ILE A 75 5.05 -8.46 -0.42
CA ILE A 75 5.08 -6.99 -0.45
C ILE A 75 6.48 -6.45 -0.15
N ASN A 76 7.17 -7.05 0.83
CA ASN A 76 8.56 -6.68 1.15
C ASN A 76 9.49 -6.93 -0.05
N ALA A 77 9.44 -8.11 -0.65
CA ALA A 77 10.26 -8.45 -1.80
C ALA A 77 10.00 -7.53 -3.00
N LEU A 78 8.74 -7.16 -3.25
CA LEU A 78 8.37 -6.21 -4.30
C LEU A 78 8.89 -4.80 -4.00
N ALA A 79 8.74 -4.33 -2.76
CA ALA A 79 9.20 -3.00 -2.35
C ALA A 79 10.73 -2.88 -2.28
N LEU A 80 11.45 -3.98 -2.11
CA LEU A 80 12.92 -4.03 -2.17
C LEU A 80 13.48 -4.34 -3.56
N SER A 81 12.62 -4.57 -4.56
CA SER A 81 13.05 -4.87 -5.92
C SER A 81 13.74 -3.68 -6.60
N ASP A 82 14.63 -3.96 -7.54
CA ASP A 82 15.27 -2.93 -8.37
C ASP A 82 14.25 -2.10 -9.14
N SER A 83 13.13 -2.71 -9.55
CA SER A 83 12.04 -2.03 -10.24
C SER A 83 11.40 -0.96 -9.36
N TYR A 84 11.08 -1.28 -8.10
CA TYR A 84 10.51 -0.31 -7.16
C TYR A 84 11.51 0.82 -6.85
N ARG A 85 12.76 0.46 -6.60
CA ARG A 85 13.83 1.41 -6.37
C ARG A 85 13.99 2.39 -7.53
N ARG A 86 14.11 1.88 -8.76
CA ARG A 86 14.27 2.70 -9.97
C ARG A 86 13.07 3.62 -10.21
N LEU A 87 11.84 3.08 -10.06
CA LEU A 87 10.61 3.82 -10.37
C LEU A 87 10.27 4.89 -9.32
N PHE A 88 10.54 4.62 -8.05
CA PHE A 88 10.04 5.47 -6.97
C PHE A 88 11.14 6.12 -6.13
N PHE A 89 12.27 5.46 -5.91
CA PHE A 89 13.36 6.03 -5.12
C PHE A 89 14.29 6.88 -5.98
N ASP A 90 14.86 6.32 -7.03
CA ASP A 90 15.83 7.02 -7.87
C ASP A 90 15.20 8.17 -8.68
N ALA A 91 13.92 8.06 -9.00
CA ALA A 91 13.17 9.06 -9.76
C ALA A 91 12.64 10.23 -8.91
N ASN A 92 12.65 10.12 -7.57
CA ASN A 92 11.96 11.06 -6.70
C ASN A 92 12.87 11.60 -5.59
N GLY A 93 12.58 12.81 -5.10
CA GLY A 93 13.19 13.31 -3.87
C GLY A 93 12.70 12.56 -2.62
N PRO A 94 13.44 12.62 -1.50
CA PRO A 94 13.18 11.81 -0.30
C PRO A 94 11.78 12.03 0.28
N TYR A 95 11.25 13.25 0.26
CA TYR A 95 9.91 13.54 0.76
C TYR A 95 8.84 12.88 -0.09
N ARG A 96 8.99 12.92 -1.43
CA ARG A 96 8.04 12.27 -2.34
C ARG A 96 8.11 10.75 -2.21
N PHE A 97 9.31 10.18 -2.11
CA PHE A 97 9.50 8.75 -1.89
C PHE A 97 8.81 8.27 -0.63
N VAL A 98 8.98 8.96 0.50
CA VAL A 98 8.30 8.64 1.75
C VAL A 98 6.77 8.73 1.62
N GLU A 99 6.25 9.76 0.95
CA GLU A 99 4.81 9.87 0.66
C GLU A 99 4.28 8.65 -0.13
N LEU A 100 5.03 8.20 -1.12
CA LEU A 100 4.69 7.03 -1.92
C LEU A 100 4.73 5.74 -1.10
N ASN A 101 5.71 5.58 -0.21
CA ASN A 101 5.78 4.44 0.70
C ASN A 101 4.55 4.38 1.62
N PHE A 102 4.13 5.51 2.19
CA PHE A 102 2.88 5.56 2.97
C PHE A 102 1.66 5.12 2.15
N LYS A 103 1.56 5.55 0.91
CA LYS A 103 0.48 5.18 0.00
C LYS A 103 0.53 3.70 -0.35
N HIS A 104 1.68 3.22 -0.83
CA HIS A 104 1.82 1.88 -1.39
C HIS A 104 1.81 0.80 -0.32
N LEU A 105 2.48 1.04 0.82
CA LEU A 105 2.70 0.04 1.85
C LEU A 105 1.70 0.14 3.01
N LEU A 106 1.22 1.34 3.35
CA LEU A 106 0.24 1.54 4.42
C LEU A 106 -1.16 1.95 3.94
N GLY A 107 -1.34 2.25 2.65
CA GLY A 107 -2.62 2.64 2.07
C GLY A 107 -3.17 3.97 2.57
N ARG A 108 -2.33 4.87 3.09
CA ARG A 108 -2.71 6.17 3.61
C ARG A 108 -1.63 7.23 3.42
N ALA A 109 -2.00 8.50 3.58
CA ALA A 109 -1.04 9.57 3.68
C ALA A 109 -0.39 9.64 5.08
N PRO A 110 0.79 10.28 5.22
CA PRO A 110 1.34 10.67 6.52
C PRO A 110 0.34 11.52 7.32
N ARG A 111 0.22 11.25 8.62
CA ARG A 111 -0.73 11.96 9.50
C ARG A 111 -0.29 13.39 9.81
N ASN A 112 1.01 13.59 9.94
CA ASN A 112 1.58 14.88 10.31
C ASN A 112 3.03 15.01 9.82
N GLN A 113 3.57 16.23 9.96
CA GLN A 113 4.95 16.54 9.56
C GLN A 113 5.99 15.74 10.32
N SER A 114 5.75 15.45 11.61
CA SER A 114 6.69 14.67 12.43
C SER A 114 6.84 13.24 11.92
N GLU A 115 5.75 12.60 11.52
CA GLU A 115 5.76 11.26 10.93
C GLU A 115 6.55 11.25 9.62
N LEU A 116 6.29 12.21 8.73
CA LEU A 116 7.02 12.36 7.48
C LEU A 116 8.52 12.59 7.71
N SER A 117 8.87 13.53 8.62
CA SER A 117 10.27 13.87 8.93
C SER A 117 11.03 12.70 9.53
N LYS A 118 10.38 11.92 10.40
CA LYS A 118 10.99 10.72 11.01
C LYS A 118 11.42 9.72 9.91
N HIS A 119 10.57 9.45 8.95
CA HIS A 119 10.88 8.53 7.85
C HIS A 119 11.92 9.08 6.88
N VAL A 120 11.88 10.38 6.56
CA VAL A 120 12.94 11.03 5.77
C VAL A 120 14.29 10.97 6.49
N GLN A 121 14.30 11.14 7.81
CA GLN A 121 15.53 11.01 8.61
C GLN A 121 16.02 9.56 8.64
N LEU A 122 15.12 8.58 8.82
CA LEU A 122 15.47 7.15 8.78
C LEU A 122 16.10 6.78 7.43
N LEU A 123 15.49 7.22 6.33
CA LEU A 123 16.04 7.05 4.98
C LEU A 123 17.45 7.62 4.84
N ALA A 124 17.70 8.81 5.41
CA ALA A 124 19.00 9.46 5.33
C ALA A 124 20.08 8.81 6.21
N THR A 125 19.69 8.22 7.36
CA THR A 125 20.64 7.65 8.33
C THR A 125 20.87 6.16 8.17
N GLU A 126 19.83 5.40 7.85
CA GLU A 126 19.85 3.94 7.79
C GLU A 126 19.62 3.38 6.38
N GLY A 127 19.22 4.24 5.45
CA GLY A 127 19.09 3.91 4.03
C GLY A 127 17.75 3.30 3.61
N TYR A 128 17.71 2.92 2.33
CA TYR A 128 16.51 2.47 1.63
C TYR A 128 15.84 1.25 2.25
N GLU A 129 16.61 0.19 2.54
CA GLU A 129 16.08 -1.06 3.05
C GLU A 129 15.47 -0.89 4.46
N ALA A 130 16.15 -0.15 5.35
CA ALA A 130 15.65 0.14 6.68
C ALA A 130 14.35 0.94 6.63
N GLU A 131 14.26 1.92 5.71
CA GLU A 131 13.05 2.68 5.51
C GLU A 131 11.88 1.80 5.07
N ILE A 132 12.04 0.95 4.04
CA ILE A 132 10.99 0.01 3.60
C ILE A 132 10.57 -0.93 4.73
N ASN A 133 11.53 -1.52 5.41
CA ASN A 133 11.29 -2.46 6.51
C ASN A 133 10.54 -1.79 7.67
N SER A 134 10.75 -0.50 7.92
CA SER A 134 10.07 0.25 8.97
C SER A 134 8.54 0.30 8.80
N TYR A 135 8.06 0.27 7.56
CA TYR A 135 6.62 0.18 7.27
C TYR A 135 6.11 -1.24 7.43
N ILE A 136 6.73 -2.20 6.75
CA ILE A 136 6.21 -3.56 6.57
C ILE A 136 6.28 -4.37 7.87
N TYR A 137 7.31 -4.17 8.67
CA TYR A 137 7.45 -4.79 10.00
C TYR A 137 7.00 -3.88 11.14
N GLY A 138 6.44 -2.71 10.81
CA GLY A 138 5.87 -1.80 11.78
C GLY A 138 4.58 -2.33 12.42
N ALA A 139 4.30 -1.90 13.66
CA ALA A 139 3.12 -2.33 14.39
C ALA A 139 1.81 -2.03 13.63
N GLU A 140 1.74 -0.88 12.96
CA GLU A 140 0.57 -0.49 12.18
C GLU A 140 0.28 -1.45 11.02
N TYR A 141 1.29 -1.90 10.30
CA TYR A 141 1.12 -2.86 9.22
C TYR A 141 0.57 -4.19 9.75
N LEU A 142 1.18 -4.70 10.82
CA LEU A 142 0.80 -5.97 11.43
C LEU A 142 -0.63 -5.92 12.02
N GLU A 143 -0.99 -4.80 12.63
CA GLU A 143 -2.35 -4.61 13.20
C GLU A 143 -3.42 -4.55 12.09
N VAL A 144 -3.13 -3.90 10.98
CA VAL A 144 -4.12 -3.63 9.92
C VAL A 144 -4.19 -4.75 8.89
N PHE A 145 -3.03 -5.24 8.43
CA PHE A 145 -2.94 -6.20 7.32
C PHE A 145 -2.50 -7.59 7.76
N GLY A 146 -1.79 -7.70 8.88
CA GLY A 146 -1.23 -8.97 9.31
C GLY A 146 -0.22 -9.53 8.31
N PHE A 147 -0.23 -10.87 8.15
CA PHE A 147 0.71 -11.57 7.26
C PHE A 147 0.13 -11.90 5.88
N ASP A 148 -1.20 -11.93 5.76
CA ASP A 148 -1.89 -12.55 4.62
C ASP A 148 -2.79 -11.58 3.85
N THR A 149 -2.80 -10.29 4.21
CA THR A 149 -3.62 -9.29 3.53
C THR A 149 -2.75 -8.35 2.68
N VAL A 150 -3.10 -8.20 1.42
CA VAL A 150 -2.49 -7.18 0.56
C VAL A 150 -2.91 -5.79 1.05
N PRO A 151 -1.98 -4.85 1.23
CA PRO A 151 -2.31 -3.47 1.59
C PRO A 151 -3.32 -2.85 0.61
N TYR A 152 -4.19 -2.00 1.13
CA TYR A 152 -5.23 -1.32 0.35
C TYR A 152 -5.41 0.13 0.82
N ASP A 153 -6.02 0.97 -0.02
CA ASP A 153 -6.30 2.36 0.31
C ASP A 153 -7.33 2.47 1.42
N ARG A 154 -6.92 2.88 2.61
CA ARG A 154 -7.76 2.95 3.82
C ARG A 154 -7.96 4.37 4.38
N GLY A 155 -7.18 5.33 3.93
CA GLY A 155 -7.28 6.73 4.37
C GLY A 155 -8.43 7.50 3.74
N LEU A 156 -9.33 6.83 3.00
CA LEU A 156 -10.44 7.45 2.27
C LEU A 156 -11.78 7.38 3.03
N ALA A 157 -11.78 6.92 4.27
CA ALA A 157 -12.96 7.00 5.14
C ALA A 157 -13.01 8.34 5.88
N SER A 158 -14.20 8.95 5.95
CA SER A 158 -14.46 10.12 6.78
C SER A 158 -15.52 9.80 7.82
N GLN A 159 -15.35 10.32 9.03
CA GLN A 159 -16.31 10.14 10.12
C GLN A 159 -16.86 11.51 10.54
N LYS A 160 -18.16 11.53 10.95
CA LYS A 160 -18.78 12.74 11.44
C LYS A 160 -18.08 13.22 12.72
N GLY A 161 -17.65 14.46 12.74
CA GLY A 161 -16.92 15.05 13.87
C GLY A 161 -15.41 14.92 13.82
N GLU A 162 -14.86 14.20 12.84
CA GLU A 162 -13.42 14.11 12.61
C GLU A 162 -12.94 15.04 11.49
N SER A 163 -11.65 15.38 11.54
CA SER A 163 -11.03 16.20 10.51
C SER A 163 -10.87 15.42 9.20
N ASN A 164 -11.37 15.98 8.11
CA ASN A 164 -11.20 15.42 6.77
C ASN A 164 -9.76 15.59 6.21
N LEU A 165 -8.81 16.01 7.04
CA LEU A 165 -7.47 16.32 6.60
C LEU A 165 -6.73 15.08 6.09
N THR A 166 -6.85 13.95 6.80
CA THR A 166 -6.27 12.66 6.39
C THR A 166 -6.89 12.18 5.07
N TYR A 167 -8.21 12.27 4.95
CA TYR A 167 -8.92 11.96 3.70
C TYR A 167 -8.37 12.79 2.53
N ASN A 168 -8.32 14.12 2.69
CA ASN A 168 -7.86 15.03 1.65
C ASN A 168 -6.40 14.76 1.25
N ARG A 169 -5.54 14.45 2.22
CA ARG A 169 -4.13 14.11 1.97
C ARG A 169 -4.01 12.78 1.24
N THR A 170 -4.71 11.74 1.69
CA THR A 170 -4.72 10.44 1.01
C THR A 170 -5.27 10.58 -0.40
N ARG A 171 -6.33 11.36 -0.59
CA ARG A 171 -6.91 11.63 -1.90
C ARG A 171 -5.96 12.41 -2.82
N ALA A 172 -5.17 13.32 -2.28
CA ALA A 172 -4.15 14.04 -3.05
C ALA A 172 -3.01 13.13 -3.54
N LEU A 173 -2.68 12.10 -2.78
CA LEU A 173 -1.69 11.09 -3.20
C LEU A 173 -2.26 10.10 -4.22
N THR A 174 -3.58 9.92 -4.26
CA THR A 174 -4.21 9.02 -5.23
C THR A 174 -4.15 9.68 -6.60
N SER A 175 -3.30 9.17 -7.47
CA SER A 175 -3.19 9.64 -8.85
C SER A 175 -4.49 9.38 -9.62
N GLY A 176 -4.77 10.18 -10.64
CA GLY A 176 -5.87 9.94 -11.56
C GLY A 176 -5.71 8.59 -12.26
N PHE A 177 -6.76 8.11 -12.91
CA PHE A 177 -6.86 6.77 -13.52
C PHE A 177 -5.67 6.37 -14.40
N ALA A 178 -5.00 7.33 -15.06
CA ALA A 178 -3.88 7.10 -15.96
C ALA A 178 -2.56 7.72 -15.49
N SER A 179 -2.50 8.29 -14.26
CA SER A 179 -1.30 8.95 -13.77
C SER A 179 -0.32 7.95 -13.19
N PHE A 180 0.96 8.19 -13.47
CA PHE A 180 2.06 7.48 -12.88
C PHE A 180 2.53 8.19 -11.61
N ASP A 181 2.82 7.44 -10.54
CA ASP A 181 3.22 7.98 -9.23
C ASP A 181 4.65 8.53 -9.19
N GLY A 182 5.44 8.33 -10.24
CA GLY A 182 6.86 8.70 -10.33
C GLY A 182 7.16 10.17 -10.60
N ASP A 183 6.19 11.08 -10.46
CA ASP A 183 6.37 12.52 -10.71
C ASP A 183 7.03 13.27 -9.54
N GLY A 184 8.26 13.09 -9.34
CA GLY A 184 9.33 13.81 -8.63
C GLY A 184 9.05 14.77 -7.47
N GLN A 185 7.86 15.31 -7.27
CA GLN A 185 7.60 16.35 -6.29
C GLN A 185 6.66 15.91 -5.16
N SER A 186 7.03 16.30 -3.92
CA SER A 186 6.17 16.13 -2.75
C SER A 186 4.83 16.86 -2.94
N GLN A 187 3.73 16.17 -2.72
CA GLN A 187 2.38 16.71 -2.83
C GLN A 187 1.83 17.18 -1.48
N LEU A 188 2.39 16.69 -0.39
CA LEU A 188 1.85 16.92 0.94
C LEU A 188 2.69 17.86 1.82
N LEU A 189 3.93 18.18 1.42
CA LEU A 189 4.86 18.92 2.26
C LEU A 189 4.24 20.22 2.81
N VAL A 190 3.60 21.02 1.97
CA VAL A 190 2.93 22.27 2.39
C VAL A 190 1.73 21.98 3.28
N SER A 191 0.90 21.00 2.91
CA SER A 191 -0.27 20.59 3.69
C SER A 191 0.09 20.10 5.09
N LEU A 192 1.18 19.33 5.20
CA LEU A 192 1.66 18.81 6.47
C LEU A 192 2.25 19.92 7.36
N ALA A 193 3.03 20.83 6.77
CA ALA A 193 3.64 21.96 7.48
C ALA A 193 2.59 22.97 7.98
N THR A 194 1.59 23.30 7.16
CA THR A 194 0.56 24.31 7.48
C THR A 194 -0.66 23.72 8.16
N ARG A 195 -0.77 22.41 8.32
CA ARG A 195 -1.96 21.70 8.81
C ARG A 195 -3.23 22.02 8.02
N SER A 196 -3.09 22.36 6.75
CA SER A 196 -4.18 22.67 5.83
C SER A 196 -4.44 21.52 4.85
N ALA A 197 -5.58 21.56 4.17
CA ALA A 197 -5.86 20.59 3.10
C ALA A 197 -4.86 20.76 1.94
N PRO A 198 -4.38 19.66 1.31
CA PRO A 198 -3.54 19.76 0.13
C PRO A 198 -4.34 20.38 -1.03
N GLY A 199 -3.68 21.24 -1.79
CA GLY A 199 -4.24 21.74 -3.04
C GLY A 199 -5.43 22.66 -2.92
N GLY A 200 -5.58 23.42 -1.83
CA GLY A 200 -6.61 24.46 -1.70
C GLY A 200 -6.58 25.54 -2.78
N SER A 201 -5.83 25.35 -3.85
CA SER A 201 -5.81 26.19 -5.04
C SER A 201 -5.05 25.56 -6.21
N GLN A 202 -5.32 24.35 -6.55
CA GLN A 202 -5.24 24.04 -7.98
C GLN A 202 -6.51 24.62 -8.62
N LYS A 203 -6.51 25.92 -8.89
CA LYS A 203 -7.30 26.44 -9.98
C LYS A 203 -6.95 25.57 -11.18
N THR A 204 -7.85 24.70 -11.57
CA THR A 204 -7.81 24.13 -12.93
C THR A 204 -7.48 25.31 -13.84
N PRO A 205 -6.38 25.27 -14.60
CA PRO A 205 -6.17 26.30 -15.61
C PRO A 205 -7.40 26.24 -16.51
N GLY A 206 -8.17 27.31 -16.53
CA GLY A 206 -9.21 27.45 -17.53
C GLY A 206 -8.58 27.26 -18.91
N PRO A 207 -9.34 26.91 -19.96
CA PRO A 207 -8.81 26.78 -21.30
C PRO A 207 -8.10 28.08 -21.68
N GLY A 208 -6.74 28.06 -21.64
CA GLY A 208 -5.90 29.24 -21.85
C GLY A 208 -4.92 29.60 -20.72
N GLY A 209 -4.90 28.93 -19.58
CA GLY A 209 -3.98 29.21 -18.49
C GLY A 209 -2.55 28.75 -18.82
N ARG A 210 -1.63 29.71 -18.92
CA ARG A 210 -0.21 29.58 -19.31
C ARG A 210 0.68 28.89 -18.25
N ASN A 211 0.24 27.85 -17.56
CA ASN A 211 1.07 27.22 -16.55
C ASN A 211 1.87 25.99 -17.05
N ASN A 212 1.75 25.62 -18.32
CA ASN A 212 2.53 24.52 -18.90
C ASN A 212 3.93 24.93 -19.41
N GLN A 213 4.37 26.19 -19.22
CA GLN A 213 5.66 26.64 -19.76
C GLN A 213 6.84 26.60 -18.75
N ARG A 214 6.65 26.11 -17.53
CA ARG A 214 7.77 26.10 -16.55
C ARG A 214 8.53 24.78 -16.43
N TYR A 215 8.16 23.76 -17.16
CA TYR A 215 8.86 22.46 -17.13
C TYR A 215 9.49 22.03 -18.45
N ALA A 216 9.62 22.95 -19.40
CA ALA A 216 10.48 22.73 -20.55
C ALA A 216 11.94 22.99 -20.11
N ILE A 217 12.56 22.08 -19.37
CA ILE A 217 14.01 22.03 -19.28
C ILE A 217 14.49 21.51 -20.63
N ARG A 218 14.97 22.44 -21.43
CA ARG A 218 15.73 22.13 -22.65
C ARG A 218 16.99 21.41 -22.24
N TRP A 219 17.10 20.17 -22.64
CA TRP A 219 18.37 19.49 -22.74
C TRP A 219 19.03 19.96 -24.05
N THR A 220 20.09 20.74 -23.94
CA THR A 220 21.09 20.98 -25.00
C THR A 220 22.27 20.09 -24.72
#